data_5d64149db0db2f6f664dae222f9fd3a4
#
_entry.id   5d64149db0db2f6f664dae222f9fd3a4
#
_cell.length_a   1.000
_cell.length_b   1.000
_cell.length_c   1.000
_cell.angle_alpha   90.00
_cell.angle_beta   90.00
_cell.angle_gamma   90.00
#
_symmetry.space_group_name_H-M   'P 1'
#
loop_
_entity.id
_entity.type
_entity.pdbx_description
1 polymer ?
#
loop_
_entity_poly.entity_id
_entity_poly.type
_entity_poly.pdbx_seq_one_letter_code
_entity_poly.pdbx_strand_id
1 'polypeptide(L)'
;MKRIVNLVRSNTPALVFCDSYINIIQRLYAELSGIEYRKIKEGNLSDEECERIDNAAPVVEDAPLYICDKIIDSAEGYIKEYEDLQMPVEYVFIDTSLENIDKNKLIQWGNACGIALTFTDFNDTLHKE
;
A
#
# COMPACT_ATOMS: atom_id res chain seq x y z
N MET A 1 -0.13 -2.01 7.66
CA MET A 1 -1.34 -2.13 6.83
C MET A 1 -2.55 -1.38 7.39
N LYS A 2 -2.71 -1.32 8.71
CA LYS A 2 -3.85 -0.60 9.32
C LYS A 2 -3.98 0.86 8.88
N ARG A 3 -2.87 1.57 8.77
CA ARG A 3 -2.90 2.97 8.33
C ARG A 3 -3.43 3.09 6.91
N ILE A 4 -3.00 2.21 6.02
CA ILE A 4 -3.50 2.19 4.65
C ILE A 4 -4.99 1.86 4.62
N VAL A 5 -5.44 0.89 5.42
CA VAL A 5 -6.85 0.52 5.53
C VAL A 5 -7.68 1.73 5.99
N ASN A 6 -7.20 2.46 6.98
CA ASN A 6 -7.91 3.66 7.48
C ASN A 6 -8.04 4.72 6.39
N LEU A 7 -6.98 4.93 5.59
CA LEU A 7 -7.03 5.88 4.48
C LEU A 7 -8.00 5.41 3.39
N VAL A 8 -8.00 4.13 3.08
CA VAL A 8 -8.92 3.53 2.11
C VAL A 8 -10.37 3.73 2.57
N ARG A 9 -10.67 3.45 3.85
CA ARG A 9 -12.01 3.61 4.39
C ARG A 9 -12.47 5.07 4.43
N SER A 10 -11.57 6.00 4.62
CA SER A 10 -11.88 7.43 4.62
C SER A 10 -11.83 8.05 3.24
N ASN A 11 -11.55 7.24 2.21
CA ASN A 11 -11.45 7.68 0.82
C ASN A 11 -10.37 8.76 0.64
N THR A 12 -9.27 8.63 1.37
CA THR A 12 -8.14 9.56 1.34
C THR A 12 -7.06 9.04 0.38
N PRO A 13 -6.59 9.86 -0.59
CA PRO A 13 -5.57 9.42 -1.54
C PRO A 13 -4.27 9.01 -0.86
N ALA A 14 -3.68 7.91 -1.34
CA ALA A 14 -2.40 7.41 -0.86
C ALA A 14 -1.62 6.77 -2.00
N LEU A 15 -0.28 6.84 -1.91
CA LEU A 15 0.63 6.20 -2.85
C LEU A 15 1.46 5.17 -2.09
N VAL A 16 1.53 3.97 -2.62
CA VAL A 16 2.29 2.86 -2.02
C VAL A 16 3.34 2.37 -3.00
N PHE A 17 4.60 2.39 -2.58
CA PHE A 17 5.70 1.75 -3.30
C PHE A 17 5.97 0.39 -2.69
N CYS A 18 5.92 -0.65 -3.50
CA CYS A 18 6.08 -2.03 -3.03
C CYS A 18 6.73 -2.90 -4.12
N ASP A 19 7.05 -4.14 -3.76
CA ASP A 19 7.60 -5.11 -4.72
C ASP A 19 6.52 -5.91 -5.45
N SER A 20 5.30 -5.94 -4.93
CA SER A 20 4.21 -6.71 -5.52
C SER A 20 2.86 -6.04 -5.30
N TYR A 21 2.23 -5.61 -6.38
CA TYR A 21 0.87 -5.08 -6.38
C TYR A 21 -0.12 -6.08 -5.77
N ILE A 22 -0.04 -7.34 -6.21
CA ILE A 22 -0.97 -8.38 -5.76
C ILE A 22 -0.85 -8.60 -4.25
N ASN A 23 0.37 -8.56 -3.71
CA ASN A 23 0.59 -8.74 -2.28
C ASN A 23 -0.15 -7.66 -1.47
N ILE A 24 -0.06 -6.41 -1.89
CA ILE A 24 -0.73 -5.30 -1.19
C ILE A 24 -2.24 -5.45 -1.27
N ILE A 25 -2.78 -5.78 -2.44
CA ILE A 25 -4.23 -5.95 -2.63
C ILE A 25 -4.75 -7.11 -1.77
N GLN A 26 -4.06 -8.23 -1.73
CA GLN A 26 -4.46 -9.38 -0.91
C GLN A 26 -4.44 -9.03 0.58
N ARG A 27 -3.45 -8.27 1.03
CA ARG A 27 -3.38 -7.82 2.42
C ARG A 27 -4.51 -6.85 2.77
N LEU A 28 -4.89 -5.98 1.84
CA LEU A 28 -6.04 -5.10 2.02
C LEU A 28 -7.33 -5.92 2.19
N TYR A 29 -7.55 -6.91 1.33
CA TYR A 29 -8.72 -7.77 1.45
C TYR A 29 -8.72 -8.53 2.78
N ALA A 30 -7.56 -8.98 3.24
CA ALA A 30 -7.45 -9.66 4.54
C ALA A 30 -7.92 -8.75 5.68
N GLU A 31 -7.46 -7.51 5.68
CA GLU A 31 -7.82 -6.55 6.73
C GLU A 31 -9.30 -6.16 6.67
N LEU A 32 -9.83 -5.92 5.47
CA LEU A 32 -11.22 -5.49 5.30
C LEU A 32 -12.22 -6.62 5.54
N SER A 33 -11.87 -7.84 5.19
CA SER A 33 -12.78 -9.00 5.32
C SER A 33 -12.63 -9.73 6.64
N GLY A 34 -11.52 -9.53 7.36
CA GLY A 34 -11.21 -10.27 8.57
C GLY A 34 -10.75 -11.72 8.31
N ILE A 35 -10.41 -12.05 7.07
CA ILE A 35 -9.92 -13.37 6.68
C ILE A 35 -8.39 -13.35 6.75
N GLU A 36 -7.79 -14.46 7.23
CA GLU A 36 -6.34 -14.57 7.27
C GLU A 36 -5.72 -14.38 5.89
N TYR A 37 -4.67 -13.58 5.82
CA TYR A 37 -3.95 -13.30 4.58
C TYR A 37 -3.52 -14.59 3.87
N ARG A 38 -3.04 -15.60 4.62
CA ARG A 38 -2.61 -16.88 4.06
C ARG A 38 -3.72 -17.56 3.26
N LYS A 39 -4.95 -17.54 3.79
CA LYS A 39 -6.09 -18.17 3.12
C LYS A 39 -6.41 -17.48 1.79
N ILE A 40 -6.33 -16.17 1.76
CA ILE A 40 -6.54 -15.40 0.53
C ILE A 40 -5.44 -15.71 -0.47
N LYS A 41 -4.18 -15.70 -0.02
CA LYS A 41 -3.03 -15.95 -0.87
C LYS A 41 -3.08 -17.34 -1.50
N GLU A 42 -3.49 -18.36 -0.74
CA GLU A 42 -3.58 -19.73 -1.20
C GLU A 42 -4.87 -20.03 -1.97
N GLY A 43 -5.84 -19.14 -1.91
CA GLY A 43 -7.14 -19.35 -2.54
C GLY A 43 -8.01 -20.38 -1.84
N ASN A 44 -7.70 -20.69 -0.59
CA ASN A 44 -8.43 -21.69 0.20
C ASN A 44 -9.54 -21.01 1.02
N LEU A 45 -10.63 -20.68 0.34
CA LEU A 45 -11.73 -19.91 0.93
C LEU A 45 -13.03 -20.70 0.90
N SER A 46 -13.81 -20.60 1.99
CA SER A 46 -15.18 -21.09 2.02
C SER A 46 -16.11 -20.17 1.24
N ASP A 47 -17.33 -20.62 0.97
CA ASP A 47 -18.34 -19.79 0.28
C ASP A 47 -18.64 -18.51 1.06
N GLU A 48 -18.74 -18.62 2.40
CA GLU A 48 -18.95 -17.46 3.25
C GLU A 48 -17.78 -16.48 3.17
N GLU A 49 -16.55 -17.00 3.16
CA GLU A 49 -15.38 -16.15 3.05
C GLU A 49 -15.31 -15.46 1.70
N CYS A 50 -15.66 -16.14 0.63
CA CYS A 50 -15.74 -15.53 -0.70
C CYS A 50 -16.76 -14.39 -0.72
N GLU A 51 -17.91 -14.56 -0.07
CA GLU A 51 -18.92 -13.52 0.03
C GLU A 51 -18.38 -12.30 0.80
N ARG A 52 -17.62 -12.53 1.87
CA ARG A 52 -17.02 -11.45 2.63
C ARG A 52 -16.02 -10.65 1.79
N ILE A 53 -15.26 -11.33 0.94
CA ILE A 53 -14.34 -10.66 0.00
C ILE A 53 -15.12 -9.87 -1.04
N ASP A 54 -16.18 -10.44 -1.60
CA ASP A 54 -17.03 -9.74 -2.55
C ASP A 54 -17.63 -8.47 -1.96
N ASN A 55 -18.00 -8.50 -0.68
CA ASN A 55 -18.52 -7.33 0.03
C ASN A 55 -17.44 -6.25 0.25
N ALA A 56 -16.18 -6.64 0.36
CA ALA A 56 -15.07 -5.71 0.51
C ALA A 56 -14.60 -5.11 -0.83
N ALA A 57 -14.90 -5.76 -1.94
CA ALA A 57 -14.39 -5.36 -3.25
C ALA A 57 -14.72 -3.92 -3.63
N PRO A 58 -15.95 -3.40 -3.45
CA PRO A 58 -16.24 -2.02 -3.81
C PRO A 58 -15.37 -1.01 -3.06
N VAL A 59 -15.06 -1.28 -1.79
CA VAL A 59 -14.21 -0.39 -0.98
C VAL A 59 -12.80 -0.34 -1.57
N VAL A 60 -12.24 -1.48 -1.96
CA VAL A 60 -10.90 -1.55 -2.55
C VAL A 60 -10.87 -0.93 -3.94
N GLU A 61 -11.84 -1.27 -4.78
CA GLU A 61 -11.88 -0.81 -6.17
C GLU A 61 -12.11 0.69 -6.30
N ASP A 62 -12.90 1.27 -5.41
CA ASP A 62 -13.22 2.69 -5.46
C ASP A 62 -12.22 3.56 -4.69
N ALA A 63 -11.31 2.95 -3.93
CA ALA A 63 -10.34 3.69 -3.15
C ALA A 63 -9.34 4.43 -4.02
N PRO A 64 -9.00 5.70 -3.69
CA PRO A 64 -7.95 6.43 -4.40
C PRO A 64 -6.56 5.99 -3.90
N LEU A 65 -6.28 4.70 -4.03
CA LEU A 65 -5.02 4.09 -3.63
C LEU A 65 -4.21 3.78 -4.88
N TYR A 66 -3.03 4.40 -4.98
CA TYR A 66 -2.12 4.22 -6.10
C TYR A 66 -0.99 3.32 -5.66
N ILE A 67 -0.82 2.19 -6.32
CA ILE A 67 0.20 1.19 -5.98
C ILE A 67 1.20 1.11 -7.12
N CYS A 68 2.48 1.38 -6.79
CA CYS A 68 3.58 1.33 -7.73
C CYS A 68 4.49 0.16 -7.36
N ASP A 69 4.58 -0.84 -8.23
CA ASP A 69 5.48 -1.98 -8.05
C ASP A 69 6.59 -2.01 -9.12
N LYS A 70 6.86 -0.88 -9.74
CA LYS A 70 7.96 -0.75 -10.69
C LYS A 70 9.30 -0.87 -9.99
N ILE A 71 10.29 -1.38 -10.71
CA ILE A 71 11.68 -1.37 -10.22
C ILE A 71 12.21 0.06 -10.34
N ILE A 72 12.59 0.63 -9.21
CA ILE A 72 13.09 2.01 -9.12
C ILE A 72 14.52 1.96 -8.62
N ASP A 73 15.44 2.67 -9.28
CA ASP A 73 16.86 2.57 -9.03
C ASP A 73 17.46 3.78 -8.31
N SER A 74 16.64 4.76 -7.94
CA SER A 74 17.13 5.97 -7.26
C SER A 74 16.02 6.68 -6.49
N ALA A 75 16.40 7.53 -5.54
CA ALA A 75 15.45 8.38 -4.83
C ALA A 75 14.70 9.30 -5.81
N GLU A 76 15.39 9.80 -6.81
CA GLU A 76 14.78 10.63 -7.86
C GLU A 76 13.68 9.89 -8.59
N GLY A 77 13.84 8.58 -8.79
CA GLY A 77 12.82 7.74 -9.42
C GLY A 77 11.54 7.67 -8.60
N TYR A 78 11.64 7.54 -7.29
CA TYR A 78 10.47 7.58 -6.40
C TYR A 78 9.76 8.93 -6.46
N ILE A 79 10.54 10.00 -6.44
CA ILE A 79 9.99 11.36 -6.52
C ILE A 79 9.27 11.57 -7.85
N LYS A 80 9.86 11.10 -8.95
CA LYS A 80 9.26 11.22 -10.27
C LYS A 80 7.92 10.48 -10.36
N GLU A 81 7.84 9.28 -9.82
CA GLU A 81 6.57 8.53 -9.81
C GLU A 81 5.48 9.30 -9.06
N TYR A 82 5.83 9.92 -7.94
CA TYR A 82 4.89 10.77 -7.21
C TYR A 82 4.43 11.96 -8.06
N GLU A 83 5.36 12.65 -8.69
CA GLU A 83 5.05 13.83 -9.50
C GLU A 83 4.18 13.47 -10.71
N ASP A 84 4.42 12.30 -11.31
CA ASP A 84 3.69 11.83 -12.49
C ASP A 84 2.21 11.52 -12.20
N LEU A 85 1.84 11.33 -10.93
CA LEU A 85 0.43 11.12 -10.57
C LEU A 85 -0.44 12.35 -10.85
N GLN A 86 0.14 13.53 -10.80
CA GLN A 86 -0.58 14.80 -11.05
C GLN A 86 -1.82 14.97 -10.18
N MET A 87 -1.81 14.37 -8.98
CA MET A 87 -2.91 14.43 -8.03
C MET A 87 -2.35 14.78 -6.65
N PRO A 88 -3.11 15.52 -5.85
CA PRO A 88 -2.66 15.84 -4.49
C PRO A 88 -2.73 14.59 -3.60
N VAL A 89 -1.58 13.97 -3.35
CA VAL A 89 -1.45 12.85 -2.43
C VAL A 89 -0.57 13.29 -1.27
N GLU A 90 -1.09 13.18 -0.05
CA GLU A 90 -0.37 13.60 1.17
C GLU A 90 0.30 12.43 1.88
N TYR A 91 -0.10 11.19 1.59
CA TYR A 91 0.36 10.00 2.28
C TYR A 91 1.08 9.08 1.32
N VAL A 92 2.37 8.81 1.62
CA VAL A 92 3.21 7.94 0.79
C VAL A 92 3.82 6.87 1.68
N PHE A 93 3.67 5.61 1.28
CA PHE A 93 4.22 4.46 1.98
C PHE A 93 5.27 3.80 1.09
N ILE A 94 6.41 3.47 1.69
CA ILE A 94 7.51 2.81 0.97
C ILE A 94 7.87 1.54 1.70
N ASP A 95 7.86 0.41 0.99
CA ASP A 95 8.26 -0.88 1.53
C ASP A 95 9.77 -0.88 1.79
N THR A 96 10.16 -1.18 3.02
CA THR A 96 11.58 -1.19 3.41
C THR A 96 12.37 -2.32 2.78
N SER A 97 11.70 -3.32 2.20
CA SER A 97 12.38 -4.39 1.47
C SER A 97 12.85 -3.98 0.08
N LEU A 98 12.41 -2.82 -0.41
CA LEU A 98 12.82 -2.32 -1.72
C LEU A 98 14.29 -1.90 -1.72
N GLU A 99 14.96 -2.14 -2.85
CA GLU A 99 16.34 -1.71 -3.05
C GLU A 99 16.40 -0.23 -3.42
N ASN A 100 17.59 0.34 -3.29
CA ASN A 100 17.88 1.71 -3.73
C ASN A 100 17.07 2.79 -3.00
N ILE A 101 16.74 2.53 -1.73
CA ILE A 101 16.06 3.52 -0.91
C ILE A 101 17.08 4.40 -0.22
N ASP A 102 17.14 5.66 -0.62
CA ASP A 102 17.86 6.69 0.12
C ASP A 102 16.88 7.39 1.05
N LYS A 103 16.75 6.85 2.27
CA LYS A 103 15.77 7.34 3.24
C LYS A 103 15.93 8.81 3.56
N ASN A 104 17.19 9.25 3.77
CA ASN A 104 17.43 10.64 4.14
C ASN A 104 16.97 11.61 3.05
N LYS A 105 17.27 11.30 1.80
CA LYS A 105 16.86 12.12 0.67
C LYS A 105 15.36 12.17 0.50
N LEU A 106 14.70 11.02 0.66
CA LEU A 106 13.24 10.93 0.57
C LEU A 106 12.56 11.66 1.73
N ILE A 107 13.10 11.55 2.93
CA ILE A 107 12.57 12.27 4.10
C ILE A 107 12.68 13.78 3.88
N GLN A 108 13.81 14.27 3.39
CA GLN A 108 13.98 15.69 3.09
C GLN A 108 12.97 16.16 2.06
N TRP A 109 12.79 15.39 1.00
CA TRP A 109 11.81 15.71 -0.03
C TRP A 109 10.39 15.73 0.54
N GLY A 110 10.02 14.72 1.31
CA GLY A 110 8.68 14.64 1.92
C GLY A 110 8.39 15.82 2.83
N ASN A 111 9.37 16.19 3.66
CA ASN A 111 9.23 17.34 4.55
C ASN A 111 9.07 18.65 3.76
N ALA A 112 9.82 18.80 2.67
CA ALA A 112 9.75 20.00 1.83
C ALA A 112 8.40 20.12 1.13
N CYS A 113 7.75 18.99 0.82
CA CYS A 113 6.48 18.95 0.09
C CYS A 113 5.25 18.80 1.00
N GLY A 114 5.45 18.68 2.31
CA GLY A 114 4.35 18.45 3.23
C GLY A 114 3.72 17.08 3.13
N ILE A 115 4.50 16.07 2.76
CA ILE A 115 4.05 14.69 2.58
C ILE A 115 4.31 13.88 3.84
N ALA A 116 3.31 13.13 4.30
CA ALA A 116 3.48 12.16 5.37
C ALA A 116 4.06 10.88 4.77
N LEU A 117 5.38 10.72 4.90
CA LEU A 117 6.12 9.60 4.33
C LEU A 117 6.32 8.53 5.41
N THR A 118 5.94 7.29 5.11
CA THR A 118 6.05 6.18 6.04
C THR A 118 6.82 5.03 5.38
N PHE A 119 7.86 4.56 6.06
CA PHE A 119 8.59 3.36 5.66
C PHE A 119 8.04 2.19 6.47
N THR A 120 7.67 1.10 5.79
CA THR A 120 7.09 -0.06 6.46
C THR A 120 7.48 -1.34 5.71
N ASP A 121 7.48 -2.47 6.41
CA ASP A 121 7.74 -3.77 5.82
C ASP A 121 6.41 -4.48 5.58
N PHE A 122 5.95 -4.49 4.34
CA PHE A 122 4.69 -5.14 3.97
C PHE A 122 4.81 -6.67 3.92
N ASN A 123 6.03 -7.19 3.93
CA ASN A 123 6.26 -8.64 3.85
C ASN A 123 6.45 -9.28 5.24
N ASP A 124 6.45 -8.50 6.30
CA ASP A 124 6.59 -9.01 7.67
C ASP A 124 5.27 -9.59 8.14
N THR A 125 5.14 -10.91 8.06
CA THR A 125 3.92 -11.62 8.49
C THR A 125 3.81 -11.79 10.00
N LEU A 126 4.91 -11.56 10.73
CA LEU A 126 4.92 -11.65 12.20
C LEU A 126 4.54 -10.33 12.84
N HIS A 127 4.62 -9.25 12.10
CA HIS A 127 4.36 -7.92 12.61
C HIS A 127 2.88 -7.61 12.53
N LYS A 128 2.27 -7.35 13.68
CA LYS A 128 0.86 -6.95 13.76
C LYS A 128 0.80 -5.48 14.11
N GLU A 129 0.33 -4.73 13.19
CA GLU A 129 0.12 -3.29 13.40
C GLU A 129 -1.04 -3.02 14.34
#